data_39c598687093be86987577dda664cfef
#
_entry.id   39c598687093be86987577dda664cfef
#
_cell.length_a   1.000
_cell.length_b   1.000
_cell.length_c   1.000
_cell.angle_alpha   90.00
_cell.angle_beta   90.00
_cell.angle_gamma   90.00
#
_symmetry.space_group_name_H-M   'P 1'
#
loop_
_entity.id
_entity.type
_entity.pdbx_description
1 polymer ?
#
loop_
_entity_poly.entity_id
_entity_poly.type
_entity_poly.pdbx_seq_one_letter_code
_entity_poly.pdbx_strand_id
1 'polypeptide(L)'
;MFISQYTININELAKNGKVEKLVGRKKEINEIIKVFARRKKNNAVIVGNGGVGKTQLVYGLAHMIVSGDVPPFLENKEIVKLNAMALVSGTNFRGMFEERVKGLFDELQASDKYILFLDDIQTVLKSGSKDKDTDISNMIGNILTEGNVRVIGTTTFKEYRNAIESNTQISRKFQKIVVEPLTIEESIDVLFHNKVYYENFHNVVYSDSIIRKIVELSTRYITDRCLPDSAIDVMDLAGANARLLNKEPEEIKLEKKRLVVIEGEKEEAMNNGNFEKLEDLTNEENVIKKDIVEYKRSLKINNNPKTIIDENIVSSTISEMTGIPISRLSINEKEKIAHIDDILKKSVIGQDEAIKAICRVIKRNKVGLGDKTKTMANILLAGSSGVGKCVSKNAKIKIRNKKTLEIQELTIEEFKKLVSRTKKN
;
A
#
# COMPACT_ATOMS: atom_id res chain seq x y z
N MET A 1 15.96 -29.53 -14.36
CA MET A 1 16.39 -28.64 -13.26
C MET A 1 15.19 -28.04 -12.60
N PHE A 2 14.83 -28.53 -11.43
CA PHE A 2 13.62 -28.09 -10.71
C PHE A 2 13.78 -26.69 -10.13
N ILE A 3 14.98 -26.33 -9.64
CA ILE A 3 15.25 -25.00 -9.05
C ILE A 3 14.91 -23.89 -10.06
N SER A 4 15.43 -23.95 -11.28
CA SER A 4 15.19 -22.91 -12.29
C SER A 4 13.72 -22.82 -12.74
N GLN A 5 12.97 -23.92 -12.61
CA GLN A 5 11.56 -24.00 -13.02
C GLN A 5 10.60 -23.49 -11.92
N TYR A 6 10.92 -23.75 -10.65
CA TYR A 6 10.01 -23.50 -9.54
C TYR A 6 10.50 -22.42 -8.56
N THR A 7 11.63 -21.78 -8.84
CA THR A 7 12.14 -20.69 -7.99
C THR A 7 12.59 -19.47 -8.81
N ILE A 8 12.69 -18.35 -8.13
CA ILE A 8 13.23 -17.10 -8.65
C ILE A 8 14.51 -16.79 -7.89
N ASN A 9 15.62 -16.60 -8.58
CA ASN A 9 16.91 -16.26 -7.97
C ASN A 9 16.93 -14.76 -7.59
N ILE A 10 16.91 -14.48 -6.30
CA ILE A 10 16.88 -13.11 -5.77
C ILE A 10 18.24 -12.40 -5.95
N ASN A 11 19.35 -13.16 -5.88
CA ASN A 11 20.67 -12.59 -6.10
C ASN A 11 20.83 -12.07 -7.55
N GLU A 12 20.27 -12.77 -8.52
CA GLU A 12 20.26 -12.30 -9.92
C GLU A 12 19.40 -11.03 -10.08
N LEU A 13 18.24 -10.97 -9.41
CA LEU A 13 17.43 -9.76 -9.40
C LEU A 13 18.19 -8.58 -8.78
N ALA A 14 18.92 -8.82 -7.70
CA ALA A 14 19.75 -7.82 -7.04
C ALA A 14 20.91 -7.34 -7.94
N LYS A 15 21.60 -8.25 -8.62
CA LYS A 15 22.66 -7.92 -9.60
C LYS A 15 22.13 -7.04 -10.75
N ASN A 16 20.92 -7.34 -11.21
CA ASN A 16 20.28 -6.64 -12.33
C ASN A 16 19.60 -5.32 -11.91
N GLY A 17 19.74 -4.89 -10.66
CA GLY A 17 19.13 -3.67 -10.14
C GLY A 17 17.58 -3.69 -10.09
N LYS A 18 16.96 -4.88 -10.14
CA LYS A 18 15.50 -5.06 -10.11
C LYS A 18 14.94 -5.10 -8.69
N VAL A 19 15.78 -4.96 -7.70
CA VAL A 19 15.41 -4.97 -6.28
C VAL A 19 15.98 -3.72 -5.63
N GLU A 20 15.17 -3.04 -4.86
CA GLU A 20 15.57 -1.84 -4.12
C GLU A 20 16.58 -2.17 -3.01
N LYS A 21 17.51 -1.25 -2.78
CA LYS A 21 18.46 -1.38 -1.67
C LYS A 21 17.75 -1.23 -0.33
N LEU A 22 18.08 -2.10 0.61
CA LEU A 22 17.56 -2.00 1.96
C LEU A 22 18.18 -0.81 2.69
N VAL A 23 17.34 -0.01 3.32
CA VAL A 23 17.75 1.12 4.17
C VAL A 23 17.52 0.76 5.63
N GLY A 24 18.54 0.92 6.44
CA GLY A 24 18.45 0.57 7.88
C GLY A 24 18.43 -0.95 8.11
N ARG A 25 17.72 -1.38 9.16
CA ARG A 25 17.46 -2.80 9.50
C ARG A 25 18.72 -3.68 9.69
N LYS A 26 19.87 -3.07 10.00
CA LYS A 26 21.13 -3.82 10.22
C LYS A 26 21.01 -4.82 11.37
N LYS A 27 20.22 -4.51 12.39
CA LYS A 27 20.00 -5.38 13.55
C LYS A 27 19.31 -6.67 13.14
N GLU A 28 18.22 -6.56 12.39
CA GLU A 28 17.40 -7.69 11.94
C GLU A 28 18.19 -8.59 10.95
N ILE A 29 18.95 -7.99 10.02
CA ILE A 29 19.85 -8.74 9.14
C ILE A 29 20.90 -9.50 9.93
N ASN A 30 21.55 -8.85 10.91
CA ASN A 30 22.52 -9.51 11.75
C ASN A 30 21.92 -10.67 12.57
N GLU A 31 20.65 -10.55 12.98
CA GLU A 31 19.92 -11.66 13.61
C GLU A 31 19.72 -12.83 12.63
N ILE A 32 19.35 -12.56 11.38
CA ILE A 32 19.23 -13.60 10.34
C ILE A 32 20.57 -14.30 10.12
N ILE A 33 21.65 -13.53 9.97
CA ILE A 33 23.01 -14.06 9.78
C ILE A 33 23.42 -14.94 10.98
N LYS A 34 23.16 -14.50 12.22
CA LYS A 34 23.41 -15.28 13.43
C LYS A 34 22.61 -16.59 13.44
N VAL A 35 21.36 -16.59 12.97
CA VAL A 35 20.56 -17.81 12.86
C VAL A 35 21.20 -18.79 11.90
N PHE A 36 21.67 -18.34 10.74
CA PHE A 36 22.34 -19.20 9.76
C PHE A 36 23.68 -19.76 10.21
N ALA A 37 24.37 -19.09 11.11
CA ALA A 37 25.61 -19.58 11.72
C ALA A 37 25.38 -20.68 12.77
N ARG A 38 24.14 -20.96 13.17
CA ARG A 38 23.84 -21.97 14.20
C ARG A 38 23.91 -23.38 13.63
N ARG A 39 24.35 -24.33 14.46
CA ARG A 39 24.33 -25.75 14.12
C ARG A 39 22.92 -26.34 14.14
N LYS A 40 22.07 -25.88 15.06
CA LYS A 40 20.66 -26.29 15.21
C LYS A 40 19.78 -25.05 15.14
N LYS A 41 18.54 -25.17 14.69
CA LYS A 41 17.61 -24.06 14.46
C LYS A 41 18.24 -22.98 13.53
N ASN A 42 18.78 -23.44 12.41
CA ASN A 42 19.44 -22.62 11.40
C ASN A 42 18.47 -22.08 10.32
N ASN A 43 17.18 -22.25 10.51
CA ASN A 43 16.15 -21.64 9.67
C ASN A 43 15.56 -20.43 10.36
N ALA A 44 15.32 -19.34 9.63
CA ALA A 44 14.75 -18.12 10.13
C ALA A 44 13.27 -17.97 9.71
N VAL A 45 12.42 -17.52 10.61
CA VAL A 45 11.10 -17.03 10.25
C VAL A 45 10.95 -15.58 10.71
N ILE A 46 10.74 -14.70 9.74
CA ILE A 46 10.58 -13.26 9.93
C ILE A 46 9.09 -13.00 10.18
N VAL A 47 8.77 -12.50 11.36
CA VAL A 47 7.39 -12.28 11.80
C VAL A 47 7.15 -10.80 12.06
N GLY A 48 6.11 -10.25 11.46
CA GLY A 48 5.74 -8.85 11.63
C GLY A 48 4.42 -8.52 10.95
N ASN A 49 3.88 -7.35 11.21
CA ASN A 49 2.65 -6.88 10.58
C ASN A 49 2.80 -6.74 9.06
N GLY A 50 1.70 -6.56 8.34
CA GLY A 50 1.73 -6.16 6.93
C GLY A 50 2.47 -4.83 6.74
N GLY A 51 3.26 -4.69 5.67
CA GLY A 51 3.92 -3.44 5.33
C GLY A 51 5.17 -3.06 6.14
N VAL A 52 5.65 -3.90 7.09
CA VAL A 52 6.87 -3.58 7.86
C VAL A 52 8.19 -3.85 7.12
N GLY A 53 8.14 -4.35 5.89
CA GLY A 53 9.34 -4.62 5.08
C GLY A 53 9.97 -6.01 5.27
N LYS A 54 9.20 -7.05 5.64
CA LYS A 54 9.72 -8.43 5.83
C LYS A 54 10.42 -8.99 4.58
N THR A 55 9.78 -8.89 3.43
CA THR A 55 10.32 -9.35 2.14
C THR A 55 11.56 -8.55 1.76
N GLN A 56 11.53 -7.25 2.06
CA GLN A 56 12.65 -6.34 1.78
C GLN A 56 13.92 -6.67 2.58
N LEU A 57 13.78 -7.23 3.80
CA LEU A 57 14.92 -7.74 4.56
C LEU A 57 15.64 -8.87 3.84
N VAL A 58 14.89 -9.79 3.21
CA VAL A 58 15.47 -10.90 2.44
C VAL A 58 16.17 -10.39 1.19
N TYR A 59 15.58 -9.41 0.52
CA TYR A 59 16.20 -8.75 -0.63
C TYR A 59 17.46 -7.98 -0.24
N GLY A 60 17.44 -7.30 0.90
CA GLY A 60 18.62 -6.65 1.46
C GLY A 60 19.76 -7.62 1.76
N LEU A 61 19.46 -8.79 2.32
CA LEU A 61 20.45 -9.83 2.54
C LEU A 61 21.02 -10.35 1.22
N ALA A 62 20.20 -10.53 0.18
CA ALA A 62 20.69 -10.92 -1.15
C ALA A 62 21.62 -9.85 -1.74
N HIS A 63 21.32 -8.57 -1.58
CA HIS A 63 22.22 -7.49 -1.98
C HIS A 63 23.57 -7.55 -1.25
N MET A 64 23.56 -7.79 0.07
CA MET A 64 24.79 -7.94 0.85
C MET A 64 25.63 -9.14 0.41
N ILE A 65 24.98 -10.26 0.07
CA ILE A 65 25.68 -11.44 -0.48
C ILE A 65 26.33 -11.09 -1.83
N VAL A 66 25.62 -10.40 -2.71
CA VAL A 66 26.12 -10.00 -4.04
C VAL A 66 27.26 -8.99 -3.93
N SER A 67 27.22 -8.07 -2.97
CA SER A 67 28.28 -7.08 -2.72
C SER A 67 29.47 -7.62 -1.91
N GLY A 68 29.37 -8.85 -1.38
CA GLY A 68 30.40 -9.42 -0.51
C GLY A 68 30.42 -8.86 0.92
N ASP A 69 29.40 -8.12 1.33
CA ASP A 69 29.29 -7.55 2.68
C ASP A 69 28.61 -8.54 3.65
N VAL A 70 29.09 -9.77 3.65
CA VAL A 70 28.59 -10.87 4.50
C VAL A 70 29.75 -11.71 5.03
N PRO A 71 29.56 -12.46 6.12
CA PRO A 71 30.56 -13.41 6.59
C PRO A 71 30.90 -14.49 5.54
N PRO A 72 32.11 -15.04 5.55
CA PRO A 72 32.61 -15.97 4.51
C PRO A 72 31.69 -17.17 4.23
N PHE A 73 30.97 -17.67 5.23
CA PHE A 73 30.07 -18.83 5.05
C PHE A 73 28.78 -18.47 4.24
N LEU A 74 28.54 -17.20 3.93
CA LEU A 74 27.43 -16.73 3.11
C LEU A 74 27.85 -16.18 1.74
N GLU A 75 29.15 -15.93 1.48
CA GLU A 75 29.64 -15.28 0.25
C GLU A 75 29.18 -15.95 -1.04
N ASN A 76 29.09 -17.29 -1.03
CA ASN A 76 28.71 -18.06 -2.22
C ASN A 76 27.26 -18.59 -2.16
N LYS A 77 26.44 -18.06 -1.28
CA LYS A 77 25.05 -18.48 -1.17
C LYS A 77 24.16 -17.73 -2.15
N GLU A 78 23.14 -18.42 -2.63
CA GLU A 78 22.09 -17.84 -3.47
C GLU A 78 20.73 -18.00 -2.79
N ILE A 79 20.01 -16.88 -2.65
CA ILE A 79 18.65 -16.90 -2.13
C ILE A 79 17.70 -17.15 -3.29
N VAL A 80 16.94 -18.24 -3.21
CA VAL A 80 15.96 -18.64 -4.21
C VAL A 80 14.55 -18.59 -3.61
N LYS A 81 13.69 -17.74 -4.18
CA LYS A 81 12.30 -17.59 -3.75
C LYS A 81 11.44 -18.66 -4.40
N LEU A 82 10.71 -19.42 -3.58
CA LEU A 82 9.79 -20.45 -4.07
C LEU A 82 8.60 -19.81 -4.80
N ASN A 83 8.31 -20.31 -5.99
CA ASN A 83 7.07 -20.01 -6.71
C ASN A 83 6.06 -21.12 -6.45
N ALA A 84 5.27 -20.95 -5.38
CA ALA A 84 4.28 -21.95 -4.97
C ALA A 84 3.20 -22.19 -6.05
N MET A 85 2.84 -21.17 -6.83
CA MET A 85 1.87 -21.33 -7.92
C MET A 85 2.42 -22.23 -9.05
N ALA A 86 3.70 -22.07 -9.40
CA ALA A 86 4.33 -22.91 -10.43
C ALA A 86 4.37 -24.39 -10.02
N LEU A 87 4.55 -24.68 -8.73
CA LEU A 87 4.50 -26.05 -8.21
C LEU A 87 3.14 -26.72 -8.36
N VAL A 88 2.07 -25.96 -8.12
CA VAL A 88 0.68 -26.48 -8.16
C VAL A 88 0.10 -26.47 -9.58
N SER A 89 0.56 -25.56 -10.45
CA SER A 89 0.02 -25.41 -11.81
C SER A 89 0.20 -26.69 -12.63
N GLY A 90 -0.90 -27.16 -13.26
CA GLY A 90 -0.89 -28.37 -14.11
C GLY A 90 -0.72 -29.71 -13.37
N THR A 91 -0.86 -29.74 -12.04
CA THR A 91 -0.92 -30.99 -11.28
C THR A 91 -2.35 -31.46 -11.15
N ASN A 92 -2.75 -32.43 -11.98
CA ASN A 92 -4.08 -33.05 -11.89
C ASN A 92 -4.14 -34.17 -10.84
N PHE A 93 -3.00 -34.68 -10.42
CA PHE A 93 -2.87 -35.77 -9.45
C PHE A 93 -1.89 -35.40 -8.34
N ARG A 94 -2.23 -35.80 -7.13
CA ARG A 94 -1.42 -35.60 -5.92
C ARG A 94 0.05 -36.04 -6.09
N GLY A 95 0.27 -37.21 -6.68
CA GLY A 95 1.63 -37.77 -6.87
C GLY A 95 2.54 -36.87 -7.72
N MET A 96 2.00 -36.17 -8.71
CA MET A 96 2.79 -35.22 -9.52
C MET A 96 3.29 -34.02 -8.72
N PHE A 97 2.47 -33.53 -7.79
CA PHE A 97 2.88 -32.44 -6.90
C PHE A 97 3.95 -32.90 -5.93
N GLU A 98 3.77 -34.08 -5.31
CA GLU A 98 4.74 -34.68 -4.39
C GLU A 98 6.09 -34.93 -5.08
N GLU A 99 6.10 -35.41 -6.31
CA GLU A 99 7.29 -35.63 -7.12
C GLU A 99 8.04 -34.32 -7.40
N ARG A 100 7.30 -33.25 -7.78
CA ARG A 100 7.92 -31.92 -8.02
C ARG A 100 8.54 -31.34 -6.75
N VAL A 101 7.83 -31.40 -5.63
CA VAL A 101 8.33 -30.92 -4.35
C VAL A 101 9.57 -31.71 -3.95
N LYS A 102 9.52 -33.06 -4.04
CA LYS A 102 10.66 -33.91 -3.73
C LYS A 102 11.85 -33.61 -4.63
N GLY A 103 11.65 -33.56 -5.95
CA GLY A 103 12.73 -33.24 -6.90
C GLY A 103 13.36 -31.87 -6.67
N LEU A 104 12.56 -30.85 -6.33
CA LEU A 104 13.08 -29.53 -5.97
C LEU A 104 13.95 -29.59 -4.69
N PHE A 105 13.51 -30.28 -3.66
CA PHE A 105 14.25 -30.36 -2.42
C PHE A 105 15.49 -31.23 -2.53
N ASP A 106 15.44 -32.32 -3.29
CA ASP A 106 16.60 -33.15 -3.59
C ASP A 106 17.68 -32.31 -4.31
N GLU A 107 17.29 -31.47 -5.27
CA GLU A 107 18.22 -30.58 -5.96
C GLU A 107 18.75 -29.46 -5.04
N LEU A 108 17.93 -28.90 -4.14
CA LEU A 108 18.39 -27.93 -3.13
C LEU A 108 19.36 -28.53 -2.12
N GLN A 109 19.17 -29.82 -1.74
CA GLN A 109 20.03 -30.52 -0.79
C GLN A 109 21.35 -30.97 -1.41
N ALA A 110 21.37 -31.25 -2.70
CA ALA A 110 22.58 -31.66 -3.42
C ALA A 110 23.68 -30.59 -3.41
N SER A 111 23.34 -29.36 -3.09
CA SER A 111 24.30 -28.25 -3.04
C SER A 111 24.04 -27.35 -1.82
N ASP A 112 25.06 -27.11 -1.00
CA ASP A 112 25.01 -26.15 0.11
C ASP A 112 24.96 -24.67 -0.36
N LYS A 113 24.76 -24.45 -1.66
CA LYS A 113 24.75 -23.13 -2.27
C LYS A 113 23.45 -22.31 -1.97
N TYR A 114 22.33 -23.00 -1.84
CA TYR A 114 21.03 -22.38 -1.85
C TYR A 114 20.47 -22.09 -0.45
N ILE A 115 19.81 -20.94 -0.34
CA ILE A 115 18.93 -20.56 0.78
C ILE A 115 17.53 -20.45 0.22
N LEU A 116 16.60 -21.28 0.68
CA LEU A 116 15.22 -21.26 0.21
C LEU A 116 14.45 -20.14 0.91
N PHE A 117 13.85 -19.26 0.13
CA PHE A 117 12.98 -18.21 0.62
C PHE A 117 11.51 -18.55 0.39
N LEU A 118 10.74 -18.63 1.47
CA LEU A 118 9.30 -18.87 1.48
C LEU A 118 8.59 -17.57 1.87
N ASP A 119 8.20 -16.79 0.89
CA ASP A 119 7.41 -15.57 1.13
C ASP A 119 5.99 -15.96 1.49
N ASP A 120 5.47 -15.43 2.60
CA ASP A 120 4.21 -15.86 3.19
C ASP A 120 4.15 -17.39 3.41
N ILE A 121 5.07 -17.92 4.20
CA ILE A 121 5.27 -19.36 4.45
C ILE A 121 3.96 -20.10 4.79
N GLN A 122 2.98 -19.44 5.40
CA GLN A 122 1.68 -20.02 5.70
C GLN A 122 0.91 -20.45 4.44
N THR A 123 1.11 -19.82 3.30
CA THR A 123 0.46 -20.20 2.04
C THR A 123 0.96 -21.55 1.58
N VAL A 124 2.25 -21.80 1.72
CA VAL A 124 2.89 -23.06 1.36
C VAL A 124 2.48 -24.16 2.36
N LEU A 125 2.43 -23.85 3.65
CA LEU A 125 2.05 -24.79 4.69
C LEU A 125 0.54 -25.14 4.66
N LYS A 126 -0.34 -24.26 4.15
CA LYS A 126 -1.80 -24.47 4.08
C LYS A 126 -2.28 -24.97 2.71
N SER A 127 -1.43 -25.08 1.71
CA SER A 127 -1.82 -25.45 0.32
C SER A 127 -2.26 -26.91 0.16
N GLY A 128 -2.27 -27.71 1.22
CA GLY A 128 -2.90 -29.03 1.25
C GLY A 128 -4.40 -28.93 1.48
N SER A 129 -5.17 -29.48 0.56
CA SER A 129 -6.62 -29.47 0.43
C SER A 129 -7.42 -29.67 1.74
N LYS A 130 -8.75 -29.38 1.65
CA LYS A 130 -9.76 -29.57 2.72
C LYS A 130 -9.88 -31.01 3.26
N ASP A 131 -9.24 -31.98 2.63
CA ASP A 131 -9.19 -33.36 3.08
C ASP A 131 -7.97 -33.59 3.98
N LYS A 132 -8.23 -34.08 5.16
CA LYS A 132 -7.37 -34.14 6.36
C LYS A 132 -6.03 -34.90 6.23
N ASP A 133 -5.71 -35.48 5.08
CA ASP A 133 -4.59 -36.43 4.96
C ASP A 133 -3.44 -35.99 4.03
N THR A 134 -3.42 -34.74 3.56
CA THR A 134 -2.38 -34.34 2.63
C THR A 134 -1.57 -33.19 3.19
N ASP A 135 -0.65 -33.52 3.99
CA ASP A 135 0.17 -32.59 4.73
C ASP A 135 1.40 -32.18 3.92
N ILE A 136 1.26 -31.20 3.01
CA ILE A 136 2.42 -30.44 2.51
C ILE A 136 3.23 -29.91 3.71
N SER A 137 2.56 -29.56 4.79
CA SER A 137 3.17 -29.19 6.07
C SER A 137 4.05 -30.30 6.62
N ASN A 138 3.58 -31.56 6.61
CA ASN A 138 4.36 -32.70 7.10
C ASN A 138 5.50 -33.02 6.16
N MET A 139 5.28 -32.95 4.86
CA MET A 139 6.31 -33.19 3.85
C MET A 139 7.43 -32.15 3.95
N ILE A 140 7.09 -30.86 3.97
CA ILE A 140 8.05 -29.78 4.19
C ILE A 140 8.68 -29.89 5.58
N GLY A 141 7.91 -30.22 6.62
CA GLY A 141 8.39 -30.47 7.96
C GLY A 141 9.45 -31.59 8.01
N ASN A 142 9.21 -32.69 7.31
CA ASN A 142 10.15 -33.81 7.20
C ASN A 142 11.43 -33.40 6.47
N ILE A 143 11.30 -32.71 5.32
CA ILE A 143 12.41 -32.22 4.53
C ILE A 143 13.27 -31.22 5.33
N LEU A 144 12.63 -30.30 6.06
CA LEU A 144 13.32 -29.37 6.97
C LEU A 144 13.96 -30.09 8.17
N THR A 145 13.48 -31.29 8.49
CA THR A 145 14.01 -32.10 9.60
C THR A 145 15.23 -32.90 9.18
N GLU A 146 15.24 -33.43 7.97
CA GLU A 146 16.24 -34.33 7.42
C GLU A 146 17.28 -33.60 6.57
N GLY A 147 16.95 -32.42 6.06
CA GLY A 147 17.78 -31.72 5.07
C GLY A 147 18.71 -30.66 5.66
N ASN A 148 19.80 -30.41 4.94
CA ASN A 148 20.77 -29.35 5.21
C ASN A 148 20.39 -28.01 4.57
N VAL A 149 19.19 -27.88 3.98
CA VAL A 149 18.71 -26.66 3.33
C VAL A 149 18.41 -25.59 4.37
N ARG A 150 18.99 -24.41 4.22
CA ARG A 150 18.62 -23.23 5.03
C ARG A 150 17.38 -22.57 4.46
N VAL A 151 16.45 -22.22 5.33
CA VAL A 151 15.18 -21.62 4.92
C VAL A 151 14.97 -20.29 5.62
N ILE A 152 14.49 -19.31 4.86
CA ILE A 152 13.90 -18.06 5.38
C ILE A 152 12.40 -18.09 5.08
N GLY A 153 11.57 -17.91 6.09
CA GLY A 153 10.13 -17.68 5.92
C GLY A 153 9.72 -16.28 6.33
N THR A 154 8.76 -15.70 5.65
CA THR A 154 8.08 -14.48 6.13
C THR A 154 6.65 -14.81 6.50
N THR A 155 6.09 -14.15 7.51
CA THR A 155 4.69 -14.34 7.91
C THR A 155 4.21 -13.19 8.82
N THR A 156 2.90 -13.15 9.10
CA THR A 156 2.33 -12.24 10.09
C THR A 156 2.25 -12.89 11.48
N PHE A 157 2.05 -12.10 12.52
CA PHE A 157 1.88 -12.64 13.89
C PHE A 157 0.72 -13.63 14.00
N LYS A 158 -0.40 -13.35 13.35
CA LYS A 158 -1.59 -14.20 13.33
C LYS A 158 -1.30 -15.54 12.67
N GLU A 159 -0.70 -15.49 11.49
CA GLU A 159 -0.41 -16.69 10.72
C GLU A 159 0.73 -17.52 11.33
N TYR A 160 1.72 -16.87 11.95
CA TYR A 160 2.77 -17.55 12.70
C TYR A 160 2.19 -18.46 13.79
N ARG A 161 1.25 -17.94 14.59
CA ARG A 161 0.58 -18.72 15.63
C ARG A 161 -0.20 -19.91 15.05
N ASN A 162 -0.92 -19.66 13.94
CA ASN A 162 -1.81 -20.65 13.36
C ASN A 162 -1.07 -21.75 12.58
N ALA A 163 0.01 -21.41 11.87
CA ALA A 163 0.64 -22.33 10.93
C ALA A 163 1.97 -22.92 11.44
N ILE A 164 2.71 -22.20 12.29
CA ILE A 164 4.05 -22.60 12.72
C ILE A 164 4.06 -22.97 14.21
N GLU A 165 3.55 -22.11 15.08
CA GLU A 165 3.59 -22.31 16.52
C GLU A 165 2.72 -23.49 16.97
N SER A 166 1.58 -23.71 16.30
CA SER A 166 0.70 -24.86 16.53
C SER A 166 1.32 -26.19 16.13
N ASN A 167 2.30 -26.19 15.21
CA ASN A 167 3.01 -27.39 14.78
C ASN A 167 4.39 -27.47 15.44
N THR A 168 4.50 -28.31 16.49
CA THR A 168 5.72 -28.45 17.29
C THR A 168 6.92 -28.98 16.49
N GLN A 169 6.71 -29.76 15.42
CA GLN A 169 7.79 -30.27 14.57
C GLN A 169 8.43 -29.12 13.78
N ILE A 170 7.61 -28.26 13.17
CA ILE A 170 8.06 -27.11 12.39
C ILE A 170 8.64 -26.02 13.29
N SER A 171 7.97 -25.68 14.40
CA SER A 171 8.40 -24.58 15.27
C SER A 171 9.78 -24.80 15.90
N ARG A 172 10.16 -26.07 16.16
CA ARG A 172 11.49 -26.43 16.67
C ARG A 172 12.62 -26.20 15.66
N LYS A 173 12.31 -26.10 14.37
CA LYS A 173 13.29 -25.93 13.29
C LYS A 173 13.55 -24.48 12.95
N PHE A 174 12.60 -23.59 13.26
CA PHE A 174 12.68 -22.17 12.97
C PHE A 174 13.06 -21.33 14.19
N GLN A 175 13.92 -20.35 13.96
CA GLN A 175 14.13 -19.26 14.90
C GLN A 175 13.24 -18.08 14.47
N LYS A 176 12.38 -17.65 15.38
CA LYS A 176 11.53 -16.45 15.18
C LYS A 176 12.40 -15.20 15.27
N ILE A 177 12.27 -14.32 14.27
CA ILE A 177 12.82 -12.96 14.24
C ILE A 177 11.64 -12.02 14.12
N VAL A 178 11.49 -11.11 15.06
CA VAL A 178 10.38 -10.15 15.08
C VAL A 178 10.83 -8.88 14.38
N VAL A 179 10.01 -8.40 13.45
CA VAL A 179 10.21 -7.15 12.74
C VAL A 179 9.09 -6.18 13.12
N GLU A 180 9.46 -5.14 13.82
CA GLU A 180 8.55 -4.07 14.24
C GLU A 180 8.42 -3.01 13.13
N PRO A 181 7.33 -2.23 13.11
CA PRO A 181 7.22 -1.06 12.25
C PRO A 181 8.41 -0.12 12.45
N LEU A 182 8.83 0.55 11.38
CA LEU A 182 9.85 1.59 11.48
C LEU A 182 9.34 2.79 12.26
N THR A 183 10.23 3.48 12.92
CA THR A 183 9.97 4.80 13.50
C THR A 183 9.72 5.83 12.39
N ILE A 184 9.21 7.01 12.78
CA ILE A 184 8.99 8.11 11.84
C ILE A 184 10.31 8.50 11.16
N GLU A 185 11.40 8.65 11.93
CA GLU A 185 12.70 9.05 11.41
C GLU A 185 13.30 8.00 10.46
N GLU A 186 13.28 6.73 10.83
CA GLU A 186 13.72 5.64 9.96
C GLU A 186 12.91 5.57 8.67
N SER A 187 11.60 5.83 8.74
CA SER A 187 10.74 5.85 7.57
C SER A 187 11.03 7.03 6.65
N ILE A 188 11.36 8.18 7.20
CA ILE A 188 11.82 9.34 6.45
C ILE A 188 13.10 8.98 5.68
N ASP A 189 14.07 8.32 6.33
CA ASP A 189 15.30 7.88 5.68
C ASP A 189 15.04 6.90 4.52
N VAL A 190 14.10 5.97 4.70
CA VAL A 190 13.67 5.04 3.63
C VAL A 190 13.09 5.81 2.44
N LEU A 191 12.19 6.76 2.68
CA LEU A 191 11.60 7.56 1.62
C LEU A 191 12.64 8.43 0.90
N PHE A 192 13.60 9.00 1.62
CA PHE A 192 14.69 9.75 1.01
C PHE A 192 15.54 8.92 0.04
N HIS A 193 15.83 7.68 0.39
CA HIS A 193 16.58 6.78 -0.49
C HIS A 193 15.76 6.36 -1.73
N ASN A 194 14.47 6.16 -1.56
CA ASN A 194 13.59 5.74 -2.66
C ASN A 194 13.10 6.91 -3.52
N LYS A 195 13.22 8.15 -3.03
CA LYS A 195 12.77 9.39 -3.67
C LYS A 195 13.10 9.46 -5.17
N VAL A 196 14.35 9.18 -5.52
CA VAL A 196 14.84 9.30 -6.90
C VAL A 196 14.12 8.38 -7.87
N TYR A 197 13.74 7.17 -7.43
CA TYR A 197 13.00 6.20 -8.26
C TYR A 197 11.61 6.73 -8.60
N TYR A 198 10.88 7.24 -7.61
CA TYR A 198 9.53 7.78 -7.78
C TYR A 198 9.54 9.12 -8.53
N GLU A 199 10.53 9.99 -8.28
CA GLU A 199 10.72 11.25 -9.02
C GLU A 199 10.93 11.01 -10.51
N ASN A 200 11.75 10.01 -10.87
CA ASN A 200 12.01 9.66 -12.26
C ASN A 200 10.83 8.96 -12.92
N PHE A 201 10.11 8.11 -12.18
CA PHE A 201 8.97 7.39 -12.72
C PHE A 201 7.77 8.30 -13.02
N HIS A 202 7.46 9.21 -12.08
CA HIS A 202 6.31 10.12 -12.20
C HIS A 202 6.67 11.47 -12.83
N ASN A 203 7.94 11.76 -13.06
CA ASN A 203 8.45 13.07 -13.50
C ASN A 203 8.05 14.22 -12.56
N VAL A 204 8.25 14.03 -11.28
CA VAL A 204 7.92 14.96 -10.18
C VAL A 204 9.15 15.26 -9.33
N VAL A 205 9.01 16.23 -8.40
CA VAL A 205 10.02 16.53 -7.38
C VAL A 205 9.35 16.53 -6.02
N TYR A 206 9.93 15.76 -5.09
CA TYR A 206 9.55 15.80 -3.68
C TYR A 206 10.58 16.63 -2.91
N SER A 207 10.16 17.73 -2.29
CA SER A 207 11.01 18.45 -1.36
C SER A 207 11.18 17.65 -0.06
N ASP A 208 12.26 17.92 0.66
CA ASP A 208 12.52 17.23 1.93
C ASP A 208 11.42 17.49 2.98
N SER A 209 10.84 18.68 2.96
CA SER A 209 9.69 19.03 3.80
C SER A 209 8.45 18.20 3.46
N ILE A 210 8.22 17.93 2.18
CA ILE A 210 7.08 17.11 1.72
C ILE A 210 7.28 15.66 2.11
N ILE A 211 8.47 15.09 2.01
CA ILE A 211 8.74 13.72 2.45
C ILE A 211 8.43 13.55 3.95
N ARG A 212 8.91 14.48 4.79
CA ARG A 212 8.58 14.49 6.22
C ARG A 212 7.08 14.58 6.45
N LYS A 213 6.39 15.43 5.67
CA LYS A 213 4.95 15.60 5.75
C LYS A 213 4.18 14.35 5.32
N ILE A 214 4.62 13.64 4.27
CA ILE A 214 4.05 12.36 3.85
C ILE A 214 4.09 11.36 5.01
N VAL A 215 5.25 11.19 5.66
CA VAL A 215 5.38 10.24 6.78
C VAL A 215 4.52 10.64 7.97
N GLU A 216 4.52 11.93 8.34
CA GLU A 216 3.69 12.45 9.44
C GLU A 216 2.19 12.20 9.21
N LEU A 217 1.70 12.56 8.02
CA LEU A 217 0.29 12.41 7.68
C LEU A 217 -0.10 10.94 7.51
N SER A 218 0.75 10.11 6.91
CA SER A 218 0.51 8.66 6.79
C SER A 218 0.37 8.01 8.16
N THR A 219 1.28 8.31 9.09
CA THR A 219 1.22 7.79 10.46
C THR A 219 -0.07 8.20 11.18
N ARG A 220 -0.57 9.40 10.89
CA ARG A 220 -1.74 9.96 11.57
C ARG A 220 -3.07 9.45 11.03
N TYR A 221 -3.17 9.23 9.71
CA TYR A 221 -4.45 8.99 9.06
C TYR A 221 -4.59 7.59 8.46
N ILE A 222 -3.49 6.89 8.17
CA ILE A 222 -3.51 5.53 7.65
C ILE A 222 -3.19 4.57 8.80
N THR A 223 -4.23 3.93 9.36
CA THR A 223 -4.10 3.09 10.55
C THR A 223 -4.16 1.60 10.25
N ASP A 224 -4.55 1.22 9.06
CA ASP A 224 -4.68 -0.16 8.59
C ASP A 224 -3.36 -0.77 8.10
N ARG A 225 -2.36 0.06 7.84
CA ARG A 225 -1.02 -0.33 7.38
C ARG A 225 0.08 0.28 8.23
N CYS A 226 1.23 -0.39 8.26
CA CYS A 226 2.38 0.06 9.04
C CYS A 226 3.35 0.87 8.18
N LEU A 227 4.14 1.72 8.85
CA LEU A 227 5.33 2.30 8.25
C LEU A 227 6.38 1.22 7.94
N PRO A 228 7.16 1.37 6.85
CA PRO A 228 7.19 2.51 5.90
C PRO A 228 6.18 2.38 4.74
N ASP A 229 5.51 1.24 4.57
CA ASP A 229 4.66 0.89 3.43
C ASP A 229 3.55 1.93 3.18
N SER A 230 2.84 2.33 4.24
CA SER A 230 1.80 3.35 4.14
C SER A 230 2.31 4.69 3.61
N ALA A 231 3.54 5.09 3.96
CA ALA A 231 4.13 6.33 3.51
C ALA A 231 4.66 6.24 2.07
N ILE A 232 5.18 5.07 1.68
CA ILE A 232 5.60 4.77 0.31
C ILE A 232 4.39 4.80 -0.62
N ASP A 233 3.27 4.17 -0.25
CA ASP A 233 2.03 4.20 -1.03
C ASP A 233 1.52 5.63 -1.24
N VAL A 234 1.56 6.48 -0.20
CA VAL A 234 1.18 7.90 -0.33
C VAL A 234 2.12 8.64 -1.27
N MET A 235 3.42 8.38 -1.20
CA MET A 235 4.41 8.99 -2.10
C MET A 235 4.15 8.60 -3.55
N ASP A 236 3.93 7.32 -3.81
CA ASP A 236 3.66 6.80 -5.16
C ASP A 236 2.35 7.38 -5.73
N LEU A 237 1.26 7.32 -4.96
CA LEU A 237 -0.04 7.84 -5.41
C LEU A 237 -0.03 9.37 -5.57
N ALA A 238 0.68 10.12 -4.71
CA ALA A 238 0.83 11.57 -4.87
C ALA A 238 1.58 11.92 -6.17
N GLY A 239 2.61 11.15 -6.51
CA GLY A 239 3.31 11.28 -7.78
C GLY A 239 2.40 10.99 -8.98
N ALA A 240 1.61 9.92 -8.90
CA ALA A 240 0.64 9.57 -9.94
C ALA A 240 -0.43 10.66 -10.11
N ASN A 241 -1.00 11.16 -9.02
CA ASN A 241 -1.98 12.24 -9.04
C ASN A 241 -1.41 13.53 -9.65
N ALA A 242 -0.18 13.91 -9.28
CA ALA A 242 0.49 15.06 -9.87
C ALA A 242 0.72 14.90 -11.37
N ARG A 243 1.10 13.69 -11.81
CA ARG A 243 1.26 13.37 -13.23
C ARG A 243 -0.06 13.48 -14.01
N LEU A 244 -1.18 13.08 -13.42
CA LEU A 244 -2.51 13.21 -14.04
C LEU A 244 -3.00 14.66 -14.11
N LEU A 245 -2.53 15.55 -13.22
CA LEU A 245 -2.81 16.97 -13.28
C LEU A 245 -2.06 17.67 -14.43
N ASN A 246 -0.96 17.11 -14.90
CA ASN A 246 -0.25 17.57 -16.10
C ASN A 246 -1.05 17.16 -17.35
N LYS A 247 -2.07 17.94 -17.65
CA LYS A 247 -2.89 17.72 -18.85
C LYS A 247 -2.04 17.96 -20.10
N GLU A 248 -2.13 17.03 -21.05
CA GLU A 248 -1.64 17.26 -22.40
C GLU A 248 -2.25 18.56 -22.95
N PRO A 249 -1.47 19.42 -23.62
CA PRO A 249 -2.01 20.63 -24.23
C PRO A 249 -3.23 20.32 -25.10
N GLU A 250 -4.20 21.22 -25.07
CA GLU A 250 -5.45 21.07 -25.85
C GLU A 250 -5.17 20.89 -27.34
N GLU A 251 -4.12 21.56 -27.85
CA GLU A 251 -3.66 21.48 -29.23
C GLU A 251 -3.30 20.03 -29.60
N ILE A 252 -2.47 19.37 -28.82
CA ILE A 252 -2.07 17.97 -29.05
C ILE A 252 -3.25 17.00 -28.93
N LYS A 253 -4.22 17.30 -28.06
CA LYS A 253 -5.45 16.50 -28.00
C LYS A 253 -6.31 16.64 -29.25
N LEU A 254 -6.39 17.85 -29.78
CA LEU A 254 -7.10 18.12 -31.03
C LEU A 254 -6.42 17.42 -32.21
N GLU A 255 -5.10 17.50 -32.31
CA GLU A 255 -4.33 16.79 -33.33
C GLU A 255 -4.53 15.27 -33.27
N LYS A 256 -4.50 14.67 -32.09
CA LYS A 256 -4.81 13.24 -31.92
C LYS A 256 -6.22 12.87 -32.36
N LYS A 257 -7.21 13.72 -32.05
CA LYS A 257 -8.59 13.52 -32.53
C LYS A 257 -8.66 13.66 -34.05
N ARG A 258 -7.96 14.63 -34.63
CA ARG A 258 -7.91 14.80 -36.10
C ARG A 258 -7.29 13.58 -36.78
N LEU A 259 -6.25 12.96 -36.22
CA LEU A 259 -5.68 11.72 -36.76
C LEU A 259 -6.71 10.59 -36.88
N VAL A 260 -7.54 10.39 -35.85
CA VAL A 260 -8.59 9.36 -35.88
C VAL A 260 -9.62 9.65 -37.00
N VAL A 261 -9.96 10.93 -37.19
CA VAL A 261 -10.88 11.33 -38.29
C VAL A 261 -10.23 11.14 -39.67
N ILE A 262 -8.96 11.48 -39.80
CA ILE A 262 -8.21 11.28 -41.05
C ILE A 262 -8.12 9.80 -41.43
N GLU A 263 -7.92 8.90 -40.45
CA GLU A 263 -7.93 7.47 -40.73
C GLU A 263 -9.27 7.00 -41.33
N GLY A 264 -10.39 7.47 -40.79
CA GLY A 264 -11.72 7.16 -41.32
C GLY A 264 -11.95 7.79 -42.74
N GLU A 265 -11.55 9.05 -42.94
CA GLU A 265 -11.66 9.73 -44.22
C GLU A 265 -10.79 9.07 -45.32
N LYS A 266 -9.65 8.47 -44.94
CA LYS A 266 -8.80 7.69 -45.83
C LYS A 266 -9.45 6.39 -46.30
N GLU A 267 -10.08 5.67 -45.38
CA GLU A 267 -10.83 4.45 -45.73
C GLU A 267 -11.97 4.77 -46.70
N GLU A 268 -12.69 5.86 -46.49
CA GLU A 268 -13.74 6.31 -47.41
C GLU A 268 -13.18 6.72 -48.78
N ALA A 269 -12.06 7.47 -48.79
CA ALA A 269 -11.43 7.88 -50.04
C ALA A 269 -10.90 6.67 -50.85
N MET A 270 -10.35 5.66 -50.16
CA MET A 270 -9.94 4.39 -50.75
C MET A 270 -11.11 3.64 -51.38
N ASN A 271 -12.22 3.52 -50.68
CA ASN A 271 -13.40 2.83 -51.14
C ASN A 271 -14.05 3.53 -52.35
N ASN A 272 -13.92 4.86 -52.41
CA ASN A 272 -14.48 5.69 -53.50
C ASN A 272 -13.50 5.90 -54.68
N GLY A 273 -12.26 5.36 -54.60
CA GLY A 273 -11.24 5.49 -55.63
C GLY A 273 -10.69 6.91 -55.83
N ASN A 274 -10.82 7.78 -54.83
CA ASN A 274 -10.36 9.18 -54.92
C ASN A 274 -8.92 9.30 -54.42
N PHE A 275 -7.97 9.09 -55.33
CA PHE A 275 -6.54 9.07 -55.04
C PHE A 275 -5.98 10.46 -54.72
N GLU A 276 -6.52 11.54 -55.28
CA GLU A 276 -6.08 12.91 -54.99
C GLU A 276 -6.37 13.29 -53.55
N LYS A 277 -7.60 13.01 -53.06
CA LYS A 277 -7.99 13.19 -51.66
C LYS A 277 -7.17 12.32 -50.71
N LEU A 278 -6.81 11.11 -51.14
CA LEU A 278 -5.98 10.18 -50.34
C LEU A 278 -4.56 10.73 -50.14
N GLU A 279 -3.99 11.35 -51.16
CA GLU A 279 -2.65 11.97 -51.08
C GLU A 279 -2.66 13.18 -50.14
N ASP A 280 -3.66 14.06 -50.22
CA ASP A 280 -3.82 15.21 -49.35
C ASP A 280 -3.96 14.80 -47.89
N LEU A 281 -4.83 13.81 -47.59
CA LEU A 281 -5.02 13.27 -46.24
C LEU A 281 -3.74 12.60 -45.71
N THR A 282 -2.94 11.99 -46.57
CA THR A 282 -1.67 11.38 -46.19
C THR A 282 -0.63 12.43 -45.84
N ASN A 283 -0.61 13.53 -46.57
CA ASN A 283 0.27 14.65 -46.26
C ASN A 283 -0.13 15.33 -44.92
N GLU A 284 -1.42 15.56 -44.67
CA GLU A 284 -1.94 16.09 -43.43
C GLU A 284 -1.58 15.17 -42.24
N GLU A 285 -1.79 13.87 -42.37
CA GLU A 285 -1.41 12.87 -41.36
C GLU A 285 0.07 12.92 -41.02
N ASN A 286 0.94 13.03 -42.02
CA ASN A 286 2.40 13.08 -41.82
C ASN A 286 2.83 14.36 -41.10
N VAL A 287 2.16 15.49 -41.34
CA VAL A 287 2.43 16.75 -40.63
C VAL A 287 2.05 16.57 -39.15
N ILE A 288 0.82 16.15 -38.86
CA ILE A 288 0.33 15.95 -37.48
C ILE A 288 1.20 14.92 -36.73
N LYS A 289 1.58 13.83 -37.39
CA LYS A 289 2.50 12.84 -36.77
C LYS A 289 3.86 13.43 -36.41
N LYS A 290 4.41 14.31 -37.30
CA LYS A 290 5.65 15.02 -36.99
C LYS A 290 5.51 15.95 -35.79
N ASP A 291 4.45 16.72 -35.72
CA ASP A 291 4.18 17.65 -34.62
C ASP A 291 4.03 16.92 -33.30
N ILE A 292 3.30 15.81 -33.28
CA ILE A 292 3.20 14.93 -32.09
C ILE A 292 4.55 14.32 -31.70
N VAL A 293 5.37 13.91 -32.67
CA VAL A 293 6.71 13.35 -32.38
C VAL A 293 7.64 14.44 -31.84
N GLU A 294 7.56 15.66 -32.40
CA GLU A 294 8.36 16.80 -31.96
C GLU A 294 7.95 17.24 -30.55
N TYR A 295 6.65 17.27 -30.25
CA TYR A 295 6.14 17.46 -28.91
C TYR A 295 6.66 16.38 -27.96
N LYS A 296 6.58 15.10 -28.33
CA LYS A 296 7.14 14.00 -27.52
C LYS A 296 8.65 14.10 -27.34
N ARG A 297 9.37 14.61 -28.34
CA ARG A 297 10.81 14.89 -28.24
C ARG A 297 11.09 16.08 -27.32
N SER A 298 10.31 17.15 -27.42
CA SER A 298 10.44 18.31 -26.54
C SER A 298 10.18 17.93 -25.07
N LEU A 299 9.24 17.00 -24.81
CA LEU A 299 9.03 16.43 -23.49
C LEU A 299 10.23 15.61 -22.96
N LYS A 300 11.02 15.01 -23.89
CA LYS A 300 12.22 14.23 -23.51
C LYS A 300 13.50 15.09 -23.45
N ILE A 301 13.61 16.11 -24.28
CA ILE A 301 14.81 16.95 -24.45
C ILE A 301 14.74 18.18 -23.53
N ASN A 302 13.62 18.87 -23.48
CA ASN A 302 13.38 19.86 -22.45
C ASN A 302 13.02 19.07 -21.22
N ASN A 303 13.88 19.10 -20.18
CA ASN A 303 13.48 18.76 -18.83
C ASN A 303 12.12 19.43 -18.59
N ASN A 304 11.03 18.72 -18.92
CA ASN A 304 9.68 19.17 -18.61
C ASN A 304 9.77 19.58 -17.14
N PRO A 305 9.40 20.81 -16.74
CA PRO A 305 9.58 21.22 -15.37
C PRO A 305 8.90 20.16 -14.50
N LYS A 306 9.72 19.41 -13.77
CA LYS A 306 9.19 18.35 -12.90
C LYS A 306 8.14 18.98 -12.02
N THR A 307 6.95 18.41 -11.99
CA THR A 307 5.89 18.92 -11.13
C THR A 307 6.32 18.84 -9.69
N ILE A 308 6.33 19.98 -9.00
CA ILE A 308 6.65 20.00 -7.57
C ILE A 308 5.44 19.51 -6.79
N ILE A 309 5.64 18.46 -6.01
CA ILE A 309 4.60 17.98 -5.09
C ILE A 309 4.46 18.97 -3.95
N ASP A 310 3.25 19.49 -3.78
CA ASP A 310 2.89 20.38 -2.68
C ASP A 310 2.09 19.66 -1.57
N GLU A 311 1.84 20.36 -0.46
CA GLU A 311 1.09 19.82 0.67
C GLU A 311 -0.40 19.55 0.31
N ASN A 312 -0.94 20.26 -0.67
CA ASN A 312 -2.32 20.06 -1.12
C ASN A 312 -2.48 18.73 -1.87
N ILE A 313 -1.52 18.39 -2.74
CA ILE A 313 -1.49 17.12 -3.45
C ILE A 313 -1.39 15.96 -2.45
N VAL A 314 -0.48 16.05 -1.47
CA VAL A 314 -0.35 15.02 -0.42
C VAL A 314 -1.63 14.88 0.38
N SER A 315 -2.22 15.99 0.81
CA SER A 315 -3.46 15.99 1.59
C SER A 315 -4.65 15.45 0.82
N SER A 316 -4.79 15.79 -0.46
CA SER A 316 -5.85 15.25 -1.33
C SER A 316 -5.67 13.75 -1.56
N THR A 317 -4.44 13.30 -1.76
CA THR A 317 -4.09 11.88 -1.92
C THR A 317 -4.47 11.06 -0.69
N ILE A 318 -4.10 11.53 0.51
CA ILE A 318 -4.48 10.83 1.74
C ILE A 318 -6.00 10.88 1.97
N SER A 319 -6.66 11.98 1.58
CA SER A 319 -8.13 12.06 1.62
C SER A 319 -8.79 11.03 0.71
N GLU A 320 -8.23 10.80 -0.47
CA GLU A 320 -8.69 9.79 -1.42
C GLU A 320 -8.52 8.37 -0.84
N MET A 321 -7.36 8.08 -0.26
CA MET A 321 -7.06 6.76 0.32
C MET A 321 -7.91 6.44 1.55
N THR A 322 -8.17 7.44 2.40
CA THR A 322 -8.81 7.22 3.71
C THR A 322 -10.29 7.58 3.75
N GLY A 323 -10.78 8.32 2.76
CA GLY A 323 -12.11 8.92 2.78
C GLY A 323 -12.25 10.09 3.77
N ILE A 324 -11.17 10.51 4.45
CA ILE A 324 -11.17 11.60 5.42
C ILE A 324 -10.82 12.90 4.68
N PRO A 325 -11.67 13.94 4.68
CA PRO A 325 -11.39 15.20 3.98
C PRO A 325 -10.29 15.99 4.69
N ILE A 326 -9.03 15.71 4.33
CA ILE A 326 -7.82 16.31 4.92
C ILE A 326 -7.53 17.69 4.35
N SER A 327 -7.98 17.99 3.12
CA SER A 327 -7.81 19.28 2.44
C SER A 327 -8.35 20.52 3.19
N ARG A 328 -9.04 20.30 4.31
CA ARG A 328 -9.54 21.38 5.20
C ARG A 328 -8.61 21.65 6.39
N LEU A 329 -7.45 21.03 6.48
CA LEU A 329 -6.61 21.04 7.70
C LEU A 329 -5.48 22.09 7.71
N SER A 330 -5.18 22.76 6.57
CA SER A 330 -3.90 23.48 6.47
C SER A 330 -3.85 24.90 7.05
N ILE A 331 -4.91 25.67 7.10
CA ILE A 331 -4.81 27.06 7.62
C ILE A 331 -5.95 27.43 8.61
N ASN A 332 -7.11 26.82 8.49
CA ASN A 332 -8.29 27.16 9.28
C ASN A 332 -8.60 26.23 10.47
N GLU A 333 -7.70 25.29 10.83
CA GLU A 333 -7.98 24.38 11.96
C GLU A 333 -8.06 25.14 13.28
N LYS A 334 -7.13 26.08 13.51
CA LYS A 334 -7.16 26.87 14.76
C LYS A 334 -8.44 27.72 14.90
N GLU A 335 -8.86 28.34 13.80
CA GLU A 335 -10.09 29.13 13.77
C GLU A 335 -11.36 28.25 13.86
N LYS A 336 -11.39 27.12 13.14
CA LYS A 336 -12.52 26.18 13.23
C LYS A 336 -12.62 25.54 14.61
N ILE A 337 -11.50 25.22 15.24
CA ILE A 337 -11.47 24.69 16.62
C ILE A 337 -11.88 25.79 17.61
N ALA A 338 -11.50 27.03 17.38
CA ALA A 338 -11.98 28.14 18.19
C ALA A 338 -13.51 28.25 18.17
N HIS A 339 -14.12 28.06 17.01
CA HIS A 339 -15.59 28.16 16.78
C HIS A 339 -16.32 26.79 16.71
N ILE A 340 -15.71 25.70 17.19
CA ILE A 340 -16.30 24.35 17.15
C ILE A 340 -17.64 24.30 17.90
N ASP A 341 -17.78 25.10 18.96
CA ASP A 341 -19.02 25.24 19.75
C ASP A 341 -20.19 25.70 18.88
N ASP A 342 -19.93 26.73 18.05
CA ASP A 342 -20.94 27.31 17.16
C ASP A 342 -21.32 26.36 16.02
N ILE A 343 -20.34 25.62 15.53
CA ILE A 343 -20.56 24.62 14.48
C ILE A 343 -21.42 23.47 14.99
N LEU A 344 -21.14 22.96 16.19
CA LEU A 344 -21.91 21.85 16.78
C LEU A 344 -23.31 22.30 17.17
N LYS A 345 -23.50 23.51 17.72
CA LYS A 345 -24.82 24.07 18.05
C LYS A 345 -25.73 24.26 16.85
N LYS A 346 -25.18 24.45 15.64
CA LYS A 346 -25.96 24.46 14.40
C LYS A 346 -26.57 23.11 14.04
N SER A 347 -25.91 22.03 14.47
CA SER A 347 -26.30 20.66 14.15
C SER A 347 -27.07 19.98 15.29
N VAL A 348 -26.77 20.33 16.53
CA VAL A 348 -27.41 19.78 17.74
C VAL A 348 -28.08 20.88 18.49
N ILE A 349 -29.40 20.78 18.65
CA ILE A 349 -30.24 21.79 19.29
C ILE A 349 -30.58 21.32 20.71
N GLY A 350 -30.39 22.20 21.70
CA GLY A 350 -30.89 22.00 23.05
C GLY A 350 -30.00 21.17 24.00
N GLN A 351 -28.71 20.92 23.63
CA GLN A 351 -27.75 20.21 24.48
C GLN A 351 -26.45 21.03 24.72
N ASP A 352 -26.61 22.31 25.05
CA ASP A 352 -25.52 23.28 25.13
C ASP A 352 -24.45 22.92 26.15
N GLU A 353 -24.80 22.35 27.30
CA GLU A 353 -23.83 21.93 28.33
C GLU A 353 -23.00 20.75 27.88
N ALA A 354 -23.63 19.75 27.26
CA ALA A 354 -22.92 18.58 26.70
C ALA A 354 -21.97 18.99 25.57
N ILE A 355 -22.42 19.88 24.67
CA ILE A 355 -21.58 20.45 23.60
C ILE A 355 -20.39 21.19 24.19
N LYS A 356 -20.60 22.09 25.18
CA LYS A 356 -19.50 22.82 25.82
C LYS A 356 -18.48 21.87 26.47
N ALA A 357 -18.95 20.80 27.14
CA ALA A 357 -18.08 19.82 27.76
C ALA A 357 -17.22 19.10 26.73
N ILE A 358 -17.82 18.64 25.62
CA ILE A 358 -17.12 17.96 24.52
C ILE A 358 -16.11 18.92 23.87
N CYS A 359 -16.53 20.14 23.55
CA CYS A 359 -15.67 21.14 22.91
C CYS A 359 -14.47 21.52 23.78
N ARG A 360 -14.64 21.61 25.10
CA ARG A 360 -13.54 21.89 26.04
C ARG A 360 -12.48 20.81 25.98
N VAL A 361 -12.86 19.56 25.91
CA VAL A 361 -11.93 18.43 25.82
C VAL A 361 -11.19 18.43 24.47
N ILE A 362 -11.90 18.64 23.38
CA ILE A 362 -11.32 18.74 22.04
C ILE A 362 -10.33 19.90 21.95
N LYS A 363 -10.72 21.11 22.40
CA LYS A 363 -9.87 22.30 22.40
C LYS A 363 -8.61 22.08 23.21
N ARG A 364 -8.72 21.50 24.43
CA ARG A 364 -7.56 21.22 25.30
C ARG A 364 -6.57 20.27 24.66
N ASN A 365 -7.04 19.23 23.99
CA ASN A 365 -6.17 18.27 23.34
C ASN A 365 -5.45 18.87 22.11
N LYS A 366 -6.15 19.65 21.31
CA LYS A 366 -5.61 20.29 20.11
C LYS A 366 -4.62 21.42 20.39
N VAL A 367 -4.68 22.05 21.56
CA VAL A 367 -3.68 23.04 22.03
C VAL A 367 -2.38 22.34 22.50
N GLY A 368 -2.33 21.02 22.49
CA GLY A 368 -1.12 20.27 22.86
C GLY A 368 -0.98 19.97 24.34
N LEU A 369 -2.02 20.21 25.16
CA LEU A 369 -2.07 19.89 26.58
C LEU A 369 -2.44 18.41 26.86
N GLY A 370 -2.63 17.63 25.81
CA GLY A 370 -2.91 16.19 25.90
C GLY A 370 -1.69 15.33 25.58
N ASP A 371 -1.68 14.12 26.14
CA ASP A 371 -0.67 13.10 25.83
C ASP A 371 -0.87 12.59 24.40
N LYS A 372 0.10 12.77 23.51
CA LYS A 372 0.04 12.37 22.10
C LYS A 372 -0.05 10.85 21.88
N THR A 373 0.28 10.07 22.89
CA THR A 373 0.26 8.60 22.86
C THR A 373 -1.07 8.01 23.27
N LYS A 374 -1.98 8.84 23.84
CA LYS A 374 -3.29 8.40 24.33
C LYS A 374 -4.43 8.88 23.43
N THR A 375 -5.57 8.19 23.54
CA THR A 375 -6.81 8.62 22.88
C THR A 375 -7.16 10.06 23.28
N MET A 376 -7.66 10.85 22.32
CA MET A 376 -7.97 12.27 22.53
C MET A 376 -8.95 12.50 23.69
N ALA A 377 -9.96 11.65 23.79
CA ALA A 377 -10.93 11.67 24.89
C ALA A 377 -11.74 10.36 24.90
N ASN A 378 -12.11 9.95 26.11
CA ASN A 378 -13.17 8.95 26.32
C ASN A 378 -14.36 9.70 26.90
N ILE A 379 -15.47 9.76 26.15
CA ILE A 379 -16.67 10.50 26.54
C ILE A 379 -17.82 9.51 26.74
N LEU A 380 -18.41 9.52 27.92
CA LEU A 380 -19.60 8.74 28.25
C LEU A 380 -20.81 9.68 28.29
N LEU A 381 -21.78 9.48 27.39
CA LEU A 381 -23.05 10.18 27.40
C LEU A 381 -24.08 9.36 28.20
N ALA A 382 -24.34 9.78 29.43
CA ALA A 382 -25.33 9.16 30.32
C ALA A 382 -26.60 10.01 30.38
N GLY A 383 -27.74 9.36 30.42
CA GLY A 383 -29.04 10.02 30.52
C GLY A 383 -30.20 9.05 30.32
N SER A 384 -31.42 9.43 30.64
CA SER A 384 -32.64 8.64 30.44
C SER A 384 -32.88 8.30 28.95
N SER A 385 -33.75 7.35 28.67
CA SER A 385 -34.16 7.06 27.29
C SER A 385 -34.94 8.24 26.70
N GLY A 386 -34.70 8.56 25.43
CA GLY A 386 -35.40 9.63 24.70
C GLY A 386 -34.80 11.03 24.81
N VAL A 387 -33.74 11.27 25.57
CA VAL A 387 -33.07 12.59 25.73
C VAL A 387 -32.15 12.98 24.57
N GLY A 388 -32.09 12.20 23.48
CA GLY A 388 -31.30 12.51 22.28
C GLY A 388 -29.86 12.04 22.32
N LYS A 389 -29.46 11.07 23.16
CA LYS A 389 -28.10 10.49 23.19
C LYS A 389 -27.71 9.83 21.86
N CYS A 390 -28.68 9.12 21.27
CA CYS A 390 -28.52 8.44 19.98
C CYS A 390 -29.81 8.62 19.17
N VAL A 391 -29.69 9.08 17.93
CA VAL A 391 -30.85 9.23 17.04
C VAL A 391 -30.49 8.62 15.69
N SER A 392 -31.27 7.62 15.26
CA SER A 392 -31.11 7.00 13.95
C SER A 392 -31.55 7.98 12.86
N LYS A 393 -30.90 7.96 11.70
CA LYS A 393 -31.28 8.70 10.49
C LYS A 393 -32.74 8.50 10.10
N ASN A 394 -33.28 7.31 10.34
CA ASN A 394 -34.65 6.89 10.02
C ASN A 394 -35.60 7.03 11.22
N ALA A 395 -35.14 7.58 12.36
CA ALA A 395 -36.02 7.79 13.51
C ALA A 395 -37.12 8.80 13.17
N LYS A 396 -38.36 8.47 13.50
CA LYS A 396 -39.52 9.36 13.33
C LYS A 396 -39.62 10.28 14.53
N ILE A 397 -39.81 11.57 14.24
CA ILE A 397 -40.03 12.61 15.22
C ILE A 397 -41.40 13.23 14.99
N LYS A 398 -42.13 13.56 16.08
CA LYS A 398 -43.38 14.33 16.01
C LYS A 398 -43.05 15.79 16.20
N ILE A 399 -43.39 16.60 15.20
CA ILE A 399 -43.24 18.04 15.24
C ILE A 399 -44.61 18.69 15.28
N ARG A 400 -44.72 19.76 16.06
CA ARG A 400 -45.96 20.53 16.14
C ARG A 400 -45.75 21.93 15.56
N ASN A 401 -46.55 22.30 14.60
CA ASN A 401 -46.53 23.65 14.08
C ASN A 401 -47.06 24.63 15.15
N LYS A 402 -46.30 25.64 15.53
CA LYS A 402 -46.66 26.61 16.56
C LYS A 402 -47.86 27.49 16.19
N LYS A 403 -48.13 27.69 14.89
CA LYS A 403 -49.23 28.56 14.41
C LYS A 403 -50.50 27.76 14.15
N THR A 404 -50.40 26.58 13.47
CA THR A 404 -51.60 25.79 13.10
C THR A 404 -51.92 24.70 14.11
N LEU A 405 -51.05 24.45 15.11
CA LEU A 405 -51.13 23.38 16.11
C LEU A 405 -51.15 21.95 15.55
N GLU A 406 -50.99 21.79 14.23
CA GLU A 406 -50.95 20.49 13.57
C GLU A 406 -49.70 19.72 13.96
N ILE A 407 -49.88 18.43 14.19
CA ILE A 407 -48.79 17.48 14.51
C ILE A 407 -48.49 16.69 13.27
N GLN A 408 -47.21 16.70 12.83
CA GLN A 408 -46.70 15.91 11.73
C GLN A 408 -45.63 14.95 12.25
N GLU A 409 -45.63 13.72 11.73
CA GLU A 409 -44.63 12.75 12.02
C GLU A 409 -43.69 12.66 10.82
N LEU A 410 -42.43 13.03 11.01
CA LEU A 410 -41.42 13.08 9.96
C LEU A 410 -40.17 12.29 10.39
N THR A 411 -39.46 11.72 9.43
CA THR A 411 -38.11 11.22 9.69
C THR A 411 -37.17 12.41 9.93
N ILE A 412 -36.04 12.13 10.60
CA ILE A 412 -35.01 13.18 10.82
C ILE A 412 -34.50 13.75 9.50
N GLU A 413 -34.44 12.93 8.46
CA GLU A 413 -34.02 13.38 7.13
C GLU A 413 -35.02 14.33 6.48
N GLU A 414 -36.32 14.03 6.59
CA GLU A 414 -37.40 14.91 6.11
C GLU A 414 -37.46 16.21 6.89
N PHE A 415 -37.31 16.15 8.21
CA PHE A 415 -37.21 17.32 9.05
C PHE A 415 -36.04 18.22 8.68
N LYS A 416 -34.85 17.65 8.42
CA LYS A 416 -33.69 18.40 7.96
C LYS A 416 -33.92 19.10 6.62
N LYS A 417 -34.62 18.45 5.68
CA LYS A 417 -35.03 19.06 4.40
C LYS A 417 -36.01 20.19 4.60
N LEU A 418 -36.95 20.06 5.54
CA LEU A 418 -37.97 21.08 5.87
C LEU A 418 -37.33 22.33 6.46
N VAL A 419 -36.39 22.16 7.42
CA VAL A 419 -35.67 23.27 8.04
C VAL A 419 -34.74 23.99 7.04
N SER A 420 -34.14 23.26 6.11
CA SER A 420 -33.27 23.84 5.08
C SER A 420 -34.04 24.65 4.03
N ARG A 421 -35.32 24.32 3.77
CA ARG A 421 -36.21 25.07 2.88
C ARG A 421 -36.72 26.38 3.55
N THR A 422 -36.97 26.35 4.85
CA THR A 422 -37.45 27.53 5.61
C THR A 422 -36.37 28.59 5.82
N LYS A 423 -35.08 28.26 5.61
CA LYS A 423 -33.97 29.24 5.68
C LYS A 423 -33.66 29.93 4.35
N LYS A 424 -34.35 29.55 3.26
CA LYS A 424 -34.16 30.16 1.93
C LYS A 424 -35.27 31.17 1.57
N ASN A 425 -36.27 31.36 2.43
CA ASN A 425 -37.28 32.41 2.42
C ASN A 425 -37.07 33.24 3.70
#